data_4220112b1f453aa427823a8aad856fc4
#
_entry.id   4220112b1f453aa427823a8aad856fc4
#
_cell.length_a   1.000
_cell.length_b   1.000
_cell.length_c   1.000
_cell.angle_alpha   90.00
_cell.angle_beta   90.00
_cell.angle_gamma   90.00
#
_symmetry.space_group_name_H-M   'P 1'
#
loop_
_entity.id
_entity.type
_entity.pdbx_description
1 polymer ?
#
loop_
_entity_poly.entity_id
_entity_poly.type
_entity_poly.pdbx_seq_one_letter_code
_entity_poly.pdbx_strand_id
1 'polypeptide(L)'
;LSHVIKNPIPRLDKNNRVREKLLPFCRLRSGEVWEDRMSGHRVGCLDASSHDDVCKLMGSSKANLAIHDPPYNMIISEKLPIQEYIKLCEKWVLNSYEVLLPNSSLYIWLGADQKDNFQPLPDFMIMMRETGFKPRSFITMRNQRGYGTQSNWMSVRQELLYYVKGVPKFRPQYTRIPKTLQGYYKEVNDAVTDNIQRSKSPFIR
;
A
#
# COMPACT_ATOMS: atom_id res chain seq x y z
N LEU A 1 26.66 -2.11 16.82
CA LEU A 1 26.22 -1.14 17.84
C LEU A 1 25.01 -0.40 17.29
N SER A 2 23.81 -0.89 17.59
CA SER A 2 22.55 -0.24 17.23
C SER A 2 22.31 0.94 18.17
N HIS A 3 22.52 2.16 17.69
CA HIS A 3 21.96 3.33 18.35
C HIS A 3 20.44 3.28 18.19
N VAL A 4 19.77 2.76 19.19
CA VAL A 4 18.30 2.89 19.30
C VAL A 4 18.01 4.37 19.45
N ILE A 5 17.33 4.96 18.46
CA ILE A 5 16.81 6.32 18.57
C ILE A 5 15.79 6.31 19.71
N LYS A 6 16.18 6.84 20.87
CA LYS A 6 15.34 6.85 22.08
C LYS A 6 14.12 7.77 21.99
N ASN A 7 14.08 8.68 21.01
CA ASN A 7 12.96 9.59 20.80
C ASN A 7 12.28 9.26 19.46
N PRO A 8 11.08 8.70 19.46
CA PRO A 8 10.34 8.49 18.22
C PRO A 8 10.04 9.84 17.56
N ILE A 9 10.13 9.86 16.23
CA ILE A 9 9.73 11.04 15.42
C ILE A 9 8.29 11.39 15.77
N PRO A 10 7.99 12.66 16.13
CA PRO A 10 6.63 13.07 16.47
C PRO A 10 5.68 12.81 15.31
N ARG A 11 4.54 12.24 15.61
CA ARG A 11 3.48 12.02 14.63
C ARG A 11 2.73 13.31 14.36
N LEU A 12 2.96 13.90 13.21
CA LEU A 12 2.36 15.18 12.78
C LEU A 12 0.84 15.09 12.60
N ASP A 13 0.33 13.91 12.26
CA ASP A 13 -1.09 13.62 12.12
C ASP A 13 -1.87 13.65 13.46
N LYS A 14 -1.16 13.48 14.58
CA LYS A 14 -1.76 13.42 15.93
C LYS A 14 -1.44 14.61 16.81
N ASN A 15 -0.55 15.48 16.41
CA ASN A 15 -0.09 16.61 17.23
C ASN A 15 -0.17 17.94 16.47
N ASN A 16 -1.32 18.59 16.54
CA ASN A 16 -1.57 19.85 15.88
C ASN A 16 -0.53 20.93 16.24
N ARG A 17 -0.10 21.00 17.50
CA ARG A 17 0.91 21.98 17.94
C ARG A 17 2.26 21.77 17.26
N VAL A 18 2.69 20.52 17.07
CA VAL A 18 3.93 20.20 16.36
C VAL A 18 3.76 20.48 14.87
N ARG A 19 2.61 20.13 14.29
CA ARG A 19 2.28 20.42 12.91
C ARG A 19 2.32 21.91 12.60
N GLU A 20 1.67 22.74 13.40
CA GLU A 20 1.66 24.21 13.24
C GLU A 20 3.07 24.81 13.29
N LYS A 21 3.92 24.30 14.20
CA LYS A 21 5.32 24.73 14.30
C LYS A 21 6.16 24.35 13.09
N LEU A 22 5.84 23.24 12.41
CA LEU A 22 6.61 22.75 11.26
C LEU A 22 6.11 23.28 9.92
N LEU A 23 4.83 23.69 9.84
CA LEU A 23 4.25 24.26 8.61
C LEU A 23 5.07 25.38 7.98
N PRO A 24 5.64 26.35 8.73
CA PRO A 24 6.49 27.40 8.14
C PRO A 24 7.76 26.88 7.47
N PHE A 25 8.21 25.67 7.83
CA PHE A 25 9.38 25.03 7.25
C PHE A 25 9.05 24.07 6.10
N CYS A 26 7.77 23.84 5.83
CA CYS A 26 7.34 23.04 4.69
C CYS A 26 7.61 23.82 3.40
N ARG A 27 8.45 23.26 2.54
CA ARG A 27 8.83 23.87 1.27
C ARG A 27 7.87 23.56 0.13
N LEU A 28 6.98 22.59 0.30
CA LEU A 28 6.06 22.11 -0.73
C LEU A 28 4.63 22.50 -0.36
N ARG A 29 3.97 23.23 -1.25
CA ARG A 29 2.56 23.64 -1.13
C ARG A 29 1.69 22.81 -2.08
N SER A 30 0.39 22.83 -1.86
CA SER A 30 -0.57 22.19 -2.78
C SER A 30 -0.38 22.70 -4.22
N GLY A 31 -0.31 21.79 -5.16
CA GLY A 31 -0.04 22.07 -6.57
C GLY A 31 1.44 22.18 -6.96
N GLU A 32 2.37 22.07 -6.02
CA GLU A 32 3.81 22.20 -6.28
C GLU A 32 4.50 20.85 -6.45
N VAL A 33 5.57 20.86 -7.25
CA VAL A 33 6.51 19.75 -7.42
C VAL A 33 7.91 20.27 -7.08
N TRP A 34 8.59 19.53 -6.22
CA TRP A 34 10.01 19.70 -5.97
C TRP A 34 10.81 18.63 -6.70
N GLU A 35 11.94 19.01 -7.26
CA GLU A 35 12.85 18.10 -7.95
C GLU A 35 14.26 18.23 -7.38
N ASP A 36 14.87 17.12 -7.04
CA ASP A 36 16.29 17.06 -6.73
C ASP A 36 17.10 17.04 -8.03
N ARG A 37 17.85 18.11 -8.25
CA ARG A 37 18.63 18.31 -9.49
C ARG A 37 19.72 17.27 -9.69
N MET A 38 20.21 16.64 -8.63
CA MET A 38 21.30 15.67 -8.72
C MET A 38 20.78 14.26 -9.05
N SER A 39 19.71 13.84 -8.40
CA SER A 39 19.16 12.47 -8.56
C SER A 39 17.98 12.40 -9.52
N GLY A 40 17.35 13.54 -9.84
CA GLY A 40 16.13 13.61 -10.64
C GLY A 40 14.90 13.13 -9.88
N HIS A 41 14.99 12.88 -8.57
CA HIS A 41 13.82 12.52 -7.77
C HIS A 41 12.84 13.68 -7.65
N ARG A 42 11.56 13.38 -7.76
CA ARG A 42 10.47 14.36 -7.66
C ARG A 42 9.53 14.03 -6.53
N VAL A 43 9.08 15.06 -5.84
CA VAL A 43 8.04 14.98 -4.82
C VAL A 43 6.99 16.04 -5.13
N GLY A 44 5.74 15.62 -5.26
CA GLY A 44 4.62 16.51 -5.54
C GLY A 44 3.61 16.53 -4.39
N CYS A 45 3.10 17.72 -4.05
CA CYS A 45 1.90 17.87 -3.23
C CYS A 45 0.70 18.08 -4.16
N LEU A 46 0.23 16.98 -4.73
CA LEU A 46 -0.66 16.93 -5.89
C LEU A 46 -1.82 15.99 -5.64
N ASP A 47 -2.87 16.10 -6.44
CA ASP A 47 -4.00 15.19 -6.43
C ASP A 47 -3.78 14.04 -7.43
N ALA A 48 -3.60 12.82 -6.93
CA ALA A 48 -3.42 11.64 -7.76
C ALA A 48 -4.65 11.30 -8.64
N SER A 49 -5.84 11.82 -8.31
CA SER A 49 -7.04 11.68 -9.12
C SER A 49 -7.11 12.68 -10.30
N SER A 50 -6.25 13.70 -10.28
CA SER A 50 -6.09 14.66 -11.35
C SER A 50 -5.05 14.17 -12.37
N HIS A 51 -5.48 14.00 -13.62
CA HIS A 51 -4.58 13.61 -14.71
C HIS A 51 -3.45 14.64 -14.91
N ASP A 52 -3.79 15.93 -14.87
CA ASP A 52 -2.83 17.01 -15.08
C ASP A 52 -1.75 17.03 -13.97
N ASP A 53 -2.16 16.79 -12.73
CA ASP A 53 -1.26 16.72 -11.59
C ASP A 53 -0.29 15.54 -11.70
N VAL A 54 -0.78 14.39 -12.12
CA VAL A 54 0.06 13.22 -12.37
C VAL A 54 1.02 13.47 -13.53
N CYS A 55 0.55 14.06 -14.61
CA CYS A 55 1.39 14.45 -15.74
C CYS A 55 2.45 15.50 -15.33
N LYS A 56 2.10 16.46 -14.48
CA LYS A 56 3.02 17.45 -13.92
C LYS A 56 4.14 16.80 -13.11
N LEU A 57 3.81 15.82 -12.28
CA LEU A 57 4.79 15.08 -11.49
C LEU A 57 5.73 14.27 -12.38
N MET A 58 5.17 13.56 -13.34
CA MET A 58 5.91 12.64 -14.20
C MET A 58 6.74 13.35 -15.29
N GLY A 59 6.26 14.50 -15.77
CA GLY A 59 6.86 15.16 -16.93
C GLY A 59 6.83 14.25 -18.15
N SER A 60 7.96 14.09 -18.83
CA SER A 60 8.12 13.15 -19.95
C SER A 60 8.44 11.71 -19.53
N SER A 61 8.62 11.47 -18.24
CA SER A 61 9.04 10.16 -17.71
C SER A 61 7.85 9.20 -17.62
N LYS A 62 8.15 7.90 -17.73
CA LYS A 62 7.21 6.80 -17.44
C LYS A 62 7.80 5.92 -16.34
N ALA A 63 6.93 5.27 -15.58
CA ALA A 63 7.35 4.39 -14.50
C ALA A 63 7.15 2.91 -14.87
N ASN A 64 7.92 2.02 -14.26
CA ASN A 64 7.74 0.57 -14.35
C ASN A 64 7.19 -0.06 -13.08
N LEU A 65 6.99 0.76 -12.06
CA LEU A 65 6.38 0.37 -10.80
C LEU A 65 5.56 1.55 -10.25
N ALA A 66 4.33 1.27 -9.83
CA ALA A 66 3.52 2.16 -9.02
C ALA A 66 3.17 1.48 -7.69
N ILE A 67 3.21 2.24 -6.59
CA ILE A 67 2.80 1.78 -5.27
C ILE A 67 1.84 2.83 -4.70
N HIS A 68 0.64 2.41 -4.35
CA HIS A 68 -0.39 3.26 -3.80
C HIS A 68 -0.73 2.85 -2.37
N ASP A 69 -0.78 3.84 -1.49
CA ASP A 69 -1.36 3.76 -0.16
C ASP A 69 -2.40 4.88 -0.04
N PRO A 70 -3.57 4.72 -0.68
CA PRO A 70 -4.57 5.76 -0.76
C PRO A 70 -5.14 6.07 0.62
N PRO A 71 -5.62 7.31 0.85
CA PRO A 71 -6.31 7.62 2.08
C PRO A 71 -7.53 6.71 2.21
N TYR A 72 -7.60 6.00 3.33
CA TYR A 72 -8.84 5.31 3.68
C TYR A 72 -9.91 6.35 3.95
N ASN A 73 -11.16 6.07 3.57
CA ASN A 73 -12.28 7.01 3.65
C ASN A 73 -12.49 7.67 5.04
N MET A 74 -11.73 7.24 6.05
CA MET A 74 -11.72 7.81 7.39
C MET A 74 -10.83 9.05 7.55
N ILE A 75 -9.98 9.35 6.58
CA ILE A 75 -9.00 10.45 6.61
C ILE A 75 -9.50 11.64 5.78
N ILE A 76 -10.43 11.40 4.89
CA ILE A 76 -11.12 12.43 4.11
C ILE A 76 -12.04 13.20 5.08
N SER A 77 -12.05 14.51 5.03
CA SER A 77 -12.82 15.39 5.95
C SER A 77 -14.31 15.07 6.00
N GLU A 78 -14.85 14.51 4.93
CA GLU A 78 -16.21 13.99 4.82
C GLU A 78 -16.16 12.56 4.29
N LYS A 79 -16.85 11.64 5.00
CA LYS A 79 -16.95 10.25 4.56
C LYS A 79 -17.74 10.19 3.24
N LEU A 80 -17.11 9.77 2.18
CA LEU A 80 -17.77 9.54 0.91
C LEU A 80 -18.62 8.26 0.95
N PRO A 81 -19.79 8.24 0.29
CA PRO A 81 -20.48 7.01 -0.04
C PRO A 81 -19.54 6.06 -0.81
N ILE A 82 -19.74 4.75 -0.65
CA ILE A 82 -18.85 3.75 -1.22
C ILE A 82 -18.67 3.92 -2.74
N GLN A 83 -19.75 4.22 -3.44
CA GLN A 83 -19.73 4.39 -4.89
C GLN A 83 -18.88 5.61 -5.34
N GLU A 84 -18.93 6.69 -4.58
CA GLU A 84 -18.14 7.89 -4.85
C GLU A 84 -16.66 7.65 -4.53
N TYR A 85 -16.39 6.93 -3.44
CA TYR A 85 -15.03 6.53 -3.10
C TYR A 85 -14.41 5.63 -4.19
N ILE A 86 -15.16 4.67 -4.72
CA ILE A 86 -14.69 3.79 -5.80
C ILE A 86 -14.45 4.58 -7.10
N LYS A 87 -15.32 5.54 -7.44
CA LYS A 87 -15.09 6.44 -8.60
C LYS A 87 -13.83 7.29 -8.42
N LEU A 88 -13.55 7.74 -7.19
CA LEU A 88 -12.30 8.44 -6.90
C LEU A 88 -11.09 7.50 -7.08
N CYS A 89 -11.20 6.26 -6.61
CA CYS A 89 -10.16 5.25 -6.78
C CYS A 89 -9.89 4.96 -8.26
N GLU A 90 -10.92 4.82 -9.06
CA GLU A 90 -10.82 4.60 -10.51
C GLU A 90 -9.96 5.65 -11.19
N LYS A 91 -10.14 6.94 -10.87
CA LYS A 91 -9.38 8.03 -11.48
C LYS A 91 -7.87 7.87 -11.26
N TRP A 92 -7.40 7.68 -10.02
CA TRP A 92 -5.97 7.54 -9.78
C TRP A 92 -5.41 6.21 -10.27
N VAL A 93 -6.22 5.15 -10.39
CA VAL A 93 -5.82 3.90 -11.05
C VAL A 93 -5.59 4.12 -12.54
N LEU A 94 -6.53 4.77 -13.23
CA LEU A 94 -6.42 5.06 -14.66
C LEU A 94 -5.24 5.98 -14.96
N ASN A 95 -5.04 7.02 -14.16
CA ASN A 95 -3.86 7.90 -14.27
C ASN A 95 -2.56 7.10 -14.13
N SER A 96 -2.53 6.14 -13.20
CA SER A 96 -1.37 5.26 -13.04
C SER A 96 -1.17 4.35 -14.24
N TYR A 97 -2.26 3.83 -14.83
CA TYR A 97 -2.17 3.01 -16.03
C TYR A 97 -1.53 3.76 -17.18
N GLU A 98 -1.85 5.02 -17.37
CA GLU A 98 -1.31 5.85 -18.44
C GLU A 98 0.19 6.15 -18.29
N VAL A 99 0.64 6.42 -17.06
CA VAL A 99 2.06 6.77 -16.81
C VAL A 99 2.96 5.55 -16.62
N LEU A 100 2.40 4.37 -16.53
CA LEU A 100 3.16 3.13 -16.45
C LEU A 100 3.57 2.64 -17.82
N LEU A 101 4.82 2.18 -17.93
CA LEU A 101 5.35 1.49 -19.12
C LEU A 101 4.58 0.19 -19.39
N PRO A 102 4.62 -0.34 -20.62
CA PRO A 102 4.29 -1.74 -20.86
C PRO A 102 5.13 -2.67 -19.97
N ASN A 103 4.54 -3.76 -19.49
CA ASN A 103 5.20 -4.73 -18.61
C ASN A 103 5.63 -4.15 -17.25
N SER A 104 4.70 -3.44 -16.59
CA SER A 104 4.88 -2.77 -15.31
C SER A 104 4.02 -3.36 -14.20
N SER A 105 4.35 -3.02 -12.96
CA SER A 105 3.70 -3.52 -11.75
C SER A 105 2.96 -2.40 -11.02
N LEU A 106 1.82 -2.74 -10.44
CA LEU A 106 1.02 -1.87 -9.58
C LEU A 106 0.73 -2.58 -8.26
N TYR A 107 1.11 -1.98 -7.14
CA TYR A 107 0.78 -2.43 -5.79
C TYR A 107 -0.13 -1.42 -5.11
N ILE A 108 -1.17 -1.91 -4.45
CA ILE A 108 -2.17 -1.06 -3.81
C ILE A 108 -2.45 -1.60 -2.41
N TRP A 109 -2.19 -0.77 -1.39
CA TRP A 109 -2.70 -1.02 -0.05
C TRP A 109 -4.16 -0.63 0.03
N LEU A 110 -5.01 -1.55 0.48
CA LEU A 110 -6.43 -1.27 0.67
C LEU A 110 -6.93 -1.96 1.94
N GLY A 111 -7.52 -1.19 2.84
CA GLY A 111 -8.17 -1.75 4.03
C GLY A 111 -9.41 -2.53 3.63
N ALA A 112 -9.47 -3.83 4.01
CA ALA A 112 -10.62 -4.67 3.74
C ALA A 112 -11.79 -4.37 4.69
N ASP A 113 -11.47 -4.15 5.97
CA ASP A 113 -12.43 -3.92 7.03
C ASP A 113 -12.24 -2.52 7.60
N GLN A 114 -13.19 -1.64 7.35
CA GLN A 114 -13.20 -0.30 7.90
C GLN A 114 -14.37 -0.14 8.90
N LYS A 115 -14.31 0.91 9.70
CA LYS A 115 -15.39 1.24 10.63
C LYS A 115 -16.69 1.52 9.88
N ASP A 116 -17.79 1.36 10.58
CA ASP A 116 -19.15 1.72 10.11
C ASP A 116 -19.58 0.94 8.85
N ASN A 117 -19.22 -0.35 8.77
CA ASN A 117 -19.55 -1.26 7.67
C ASN A 117 -19.03 -0.80 6.29
N PHE A 118 -18.05 0.10 6.26
CA PHE A 118 -17.42 0.52 5.02
C PHE A 118 -16.40 -0.54 4.57
N GLN A 119 -16.75 -1.29 3.54
CA GLN A 119 -15.94 -2.39 2.99
C GLN A 119 -15.67 -2.17 1.50
N PRO A 120 -14.72 -1.31 1.12
CA PRO A 120 -14.50 -0.93 -0.27
C PRO A 120 -13.82 -2.01 -1.12
N LEU A 121 -13.24 -3.03 -0.50
CA LEU A 121 -12.39 -4.01 -1.20
C LEU A 121 -13.13 -4.78 -2.31
N PRO A 122 -14.35 -5.32 -2.11
CA PRO A 122 -15.08 -6.01 -3.17
C PRO A 122 -15.36 -5.11 -4.38
N ASP A 123 -15.89 -3.90 -4.13
CA ASP A 123 -16.24 -2.95 -5.19
C ASP A 123 -14.99 -2.47 -5.93
N PHE A 124 -13.90 -2.23 -5.20
CA PHE A 124 -12.61 -1.89 -5.78
C PHE A 124 -12.10 -3.00 -6.72
N MET A 125 -12.17 -4.25 -6.30
CA MET A 125 -11.74 -5.38 -7.14
C MET A 125 -12.61 -5.56 -8.38
N ILE A 126 -13.90 -5.25 -8.29
CA ILE A 126 -14.81 -5.25 -9.43
C ILE A 126 -14.43 -4.13 -10.40
N MET A 127 -14.26 -2.91 -9.92
CA MET A 127 -13.82 -1.76 -10.72
C MET A 127 -12.49 -2.04 -11.44
N MET A 128 -11.53 -2.68 -10.78
CA MET A 128 -10.23 -3.01 -11.39
C MET A 128 -10.32 -3.89 -12.63
N ARG A 129 -11.40 -4.64 -12.84
CA ARG A 129 -11.62 -5.46 -14.04
C ARG A 129 -11.73 -4.62 -15.31
N GLU A 130 -12.17 -3.37 -15.18
CA GLU A 130 -12.40 -2.44 -16.29
C GLU A 130 -11.19 -1.55 -16.60
N THR A 131 -10.13 -1.59 -15.78
CA THR A 131 -8.98 -0.67 -15.89
C THR A 131 -7.85 -1.13 -16.83
N GLY A 132 -7.97 -2.31 -17.42
CA GLY A 132 -6.89 -2.90 -18.24
C GLY A 132 -5.75 -3.58 -17.43
N PHE A 133 -5.64 -3.33 -16.15
CA PHE A 133 -4.74 -4.09 -15.29
C PHE A 133 -5.19 -5.54 -15.12
N LYS A 134 -4.23 -6.44 -14.96
CA LYS A 134 -4.51 -7.87 -14.70
C LYS A 134 -4.12 -8.22 -13.27
N PRO A 135 -4.99 -8.90 -12.50
CA PRO A 135 -4.65 -9.33 -11.14
C PRO A 135 -3.53 -10.38 -11.16
N ARG A 136 -2.63 -10.32 -10.18
CA ARG A 136 -1.54 -11.30 -9.99
C ARG A 136 -1.59 -11.97 -8.64
N SER A 137 -1.67 -11.20 -7.57
CA SER A 137 -1.65 -11.74 -6.22
C SER A 137 -2.43 -10.87 -5.26
N PHE A 138 -3.00 -11.53 -4.29
CA PHE A 138 -3.61 -10.94 -3.12
C PHE A 138 -2.70 -11.28 -1.92
N ILE A 139 -2.06 -10.28 -1.35
CA ILE A 139 -1.05 -10.47 -0.31
C ILE A 139 -1.63 -9.96 1.00
N THR A 140 -1.80 -10.84 1.97
CA THR A 140 -2.26 -10.47 3.30
C THR A 140 -1.08 -10.26 4.23
N MET A 141 -0.97 -9.07 4.81
CA MET A 141 -0.04 -8.76 5.87
C MET A 141 -0.71 -8.89 7.24
N ARG A 142 -0.06 -9.60 8.15
CA ARG A 142 -0.50 -9.67 9.54
C ARG A 142 0.22 -8.59 10.36
N ASN A 143 -0.54 -7.69 10.96
CA ASN A 143 -0.02 -6.74 11.91
C ASN A 143 0.33 -7.44 13.23
N GLN A 144 1.42 -7.05 13.87
CA GLN A 144 1.81 -7.60 15.17
C GLN A 144 0.83 -7.20 16.29
N ARG A 145 0.19 -6.03 16.14
CA ARG A 145 -0.83 -5.54 17.06
C ARG A 145 -2.11 -5.29 16.28
N GLY A 146 -3.14 -6.05 16.60
CA GLY A 146 -4.48 -5.83 16.09
C GLY A 146 -5.22 -4.83 16.95
N TYR A 147 -6.18 -4.16 16.33
CA TYR A 147 -7.20 -3.40 17.04
C TYR A 147 -8.43 -4.28 17.13
N GLY A 148 -8.81 -4.66 18.34
CA GLY A 148 -10.02 -5.42 18.61
C GLY A 148 -10.97 -4.62 19.46
N THR A 149 -12.26 -4.91 19.33
CA THR A 149 -13.29 -4.46 20.24
C THR A 149 -13.81 -5.66 21.04
N GLN A 150 -14.41 -5.45 22.17
CA GLN A 150 -15.04 -6.52 22.96
C GLN A 150 -16.21 -7.19 22.21
N SER A 151 -16.68 -6.57 21.12
CA SER A 151 -17.85 -7.00 20.34
C SER A 151 -17.51 -7.61 18.98
N ASN A 152 -16.21 -7.69 18.58
CA ASN A 152 -15.84 -8.20 17.27
C ASN A 152 -14.44 -8.84 17.28
N TRP A 153 -14.11 -9.53 16.20
CA TRP A 153 -12.77 -10.11 15.97
C TRP A 153 -11.71 -9.01 15.87
N MET A 154 -10.50 -9.34 16.31
CA MET A 154 -9.37 -8.43 16.21
C MET A 154 -8.97 -8.24 14.74
N SER A 155 -8.96 -6.99 14.28
CA SER A 155 -8.46 -6.65 12.95
C SER A 155 -6.93 -6.63 12.97
N VAL A 156 -6.32 -7.67 12.42
CA VAL A 156 -4.85 -7.88 12.41
C VAL A 156 -4.26 -7.88 11.02
N ARG A 157 -5.07 -7.74 9.98
CA ARG A 157 -4.60 -7.89 8.61
C ARG A 157 -4.73 -6.61 7.81
N GLN A 158 -3.84 -6.48 6.83
CA GLN A 158 -3.91 -5.50 5.76
C GLN A 158 -3.72 -6.22 4.43
N GLU A 159 -4.44 -5.79 3.43
CA GLU A 159 -4.37 -6.35 2.08
C GLU A 159 -3.50 -5.47 1.19
N LEU A 160 -2.57 -6.13 0.50
CA LEU A 160 -1.79 -5.55 -0.58
C LEU A 160 -2.18 -6.25 -1.88
N LEU A 161 -2.81 -5.51 -2.76
CA LEU A 161 -3.21 -5.99 -4.06
C LEU A 161 -2.07 -5.82 -5.06
N TYR A 162 -1.74 -6.87 -5.79
CA TYR A 162 -0.75 -6.83 -6.85
C TYR A 162 -1.40 -7.02 -8.21
N TYR A 163 -1.27 -6.02 -9.05
CA TYR A 163 -1.74 -5.99 -10.43
C TYR A 163 -0.58 -5.73 -11.38
N VAL A 164 -0.79 -6.07 -12.66
CA VAL A 164 0.21 -5.84 -13.71
C VAL A 164 -0.41 -5.23 -14.95
N LYS A 165 0.39 -4.43 -15.65
CA LYS A 165 0.17 -3.99 -17.03
C LYS A 165 1.10 -4.80 -17.92
N GLY A 166 0.56 -5.71 -18.74
CA GLY A 166 1.38 -6.65 -19.53
C GLY A 166 2.05 -7.74 -18.68
N VAL A 167 3.30 -8.06 -18.97
CA VAL A 167 4.07 -9.16 -18.35
C VAL A 167 5.37 -8.62 -17.76
N PRO A 168 5.35 -8.03 -16.57
CA PRO A 168 6.56 -7.50 -15.93
C PRO A 168 7.52 -8.63 -15.56
N LYS A 169 8.81 -8.33 -15.59
CA LYS A 169 9.84 -9.24 -15.11
C LYS A 169 9.78 -9.34 -13.60
N PHE A 170 9.49 -10.53 -13.08
CA PHE A 170 9.47 -10.81 -11.65
C PHE A 170 10.75 -11.52 -11.23
N ARG A 171 11.42 -11.02 -10.20
CA ARG A 171 12.61 -11.65 -9.61
C ARG A 171 12.27 -12.06 -8.17
N PRO A 172 11.95 -13.34 -7.94
CA PRO A 172 11.64 -13.81 -6.61
C PRO A 172 12.87 -13.70 -5.70
N GLN A 173 12.65 -13.20 -4.49
CA GLN A 173 13.64 -13.21 -3.42
C GLN A 173 13.16 -14.14 -2.32
N TYR A 174 14.04 -15.02 -1.88
CA TYR A 174 13.73 -15.97 -0.83
C TYR A 174 14.38 -15.51 0.47
N THR A 175 13.58 -15.40 1.52
CA THR A 175 14.04 -15.12 2.87
C THR A 175 13.97 -16.38 3.72
N ARG A 176 14.92 -16.56 4.63
CA ARG A 176 14.85 -17.68 5.59
C ARG A 176 13.75 -17.42 6.61
N ILE A 177 12.89 -18.40 6.85
CA ILE A 177 11.93 -18.35 7.94
C ILE A 177 12.68 -18.39 9.27
N PRO A 178 12.34 -17.52 10.24
CA PRO A 178 12.89 -17.61 11.58
C PRO A 178 12.63 -18.98 12.22
N LYS A 179 13.59 -19.50 12.98
CA LYS A 179 13.47 -20.81 13.66
C LYS A 179 12.27 -20.90 14.61
N THR A 180 11.83 -19.77 15.16
CA THR A 180 10.64 -19.68 16.01
C THR A 180 9.35 -20.12 15.32
N LEU A 181 9.24 -19.91 14.00
CA LEU A 181 8.09 -20.39 13.22
C LEU A 181 8.13 -21.92 13.00
N GLN A 182 9.30 -22.51 12.97
CA GLN A 182 9.44 -23.98 12.86
C GLN A 182 8.89 -24.69 14.10
N GLY A 183 9.05 -24.10 15.30
CA GLY A 183 8.45 -24.59 16.52
C GLY A 183 6.93 -24.56 16.50
N TYR A 184 6.37 -23.45 16.06
CA TYR A 184 4.92 -23.28 15.93
C TYR A 184 4.27 -24.35 15.05
N TYR A 185 4.88 -24.66 13.93
CA TYR A 185 4.33 -25.67 13.00
C TYR A 185 4.41 -27.10 13.54
N LYS A 186 5.37 -27.41 14.41
CA LYS A 186 5.44 -28.73 15.08
C LYS A 186 4.30 -28.95 16.05
N GLU A 187 3.78 -27.89 16.65
CA GLU A 187 2.70 -27.97 17.65
C GLU A 187 1.31 -28.08 17.02
N VAL A 188 1.17 -27.76 15.72
CA VAL A 188 -0.16 -27.66 15.11
C VAL A 188 -0.74 -28.99 14.64
N ASN A 189 0.00 -29.81 13.93
CA ASN A 189 -0.29 -31.20 13.59
C ASN A 189 0.82 -31.84 12.72
N ASP A 190 0.81 -33.17 12.60
CA ASP A 190 1.80 -33.93 11.85
C ASP A 190 1.81 -33.65 10.34
N ALA A 191 0.64 -33.36 9.75
CA ALA A 191 0.55 -33.03 8.33
C ALA A 191 1.28 -31.71 7.99
N VAL A 192 1.25 -30.75 8.88
CA VAL A 192 1.99 -29.50 8.74
C VAL A 192 3.48 -29.73 8.92
N THR A 193 3.87 -30.59 9.85
CA THR A 193 5.25 -30.99 10.07
C THR A 193 5.84 -31.66 8.83
N ASP A 194 5.08 -32.53 8.17
CA ASP A 194 5.46 -33.20 6.92
C ASP A 194 5.67 -32.18 5.77
N ASN A 195 4.78 -31.21 5.65
CA ASN A 195 4.93 -30.13 4.67
C ASN A 195 6.18 -29.28 4.93
N ILE A 196 6.54 -29.03 6.17
CA ILE A 196 7.76 -28.31 6.52
C ILE A 196 9.01 -29.13 6.20
N GLN A 197 9.00 -30.43 6.42
CA GLN A 197 10.13 -31.30 6.08
C GLN A 197 10.28 -31.42 4.56
N ARG A 198 9.19 -31.49 3.80
CA ARG A 198 9.18 -31.43 2.34
C ARG A 198 9.59 -30.07 1.81
N SER A 199 9.28 -29.03 2.51
CA SER A 199 9.63 -27.66 2.19
C SER A 199 11.04 -27.26 2.60
N LYS A 200 12.02 -28.08 2.40
CA LYS A 200 13.37 -27.56 2.09
C LYS A 200 13.33 -26.65 0.87
N SER A 201 12.20 -26.59 0.17
CA SER A 201 11.86 -25.64 -0.86
C SER A 201 11.70 -24.24 -0.28
N PRO A 202 12.35 -23.23 -0.83
CA PRO A 202 12.24 -21.84 -0.40
C PRO A 202 10.83 -21.23 -0.54
N PHE A 203 9.86 -21.92 -1.17
CA PHE A 203 8.52 -21.43 -1.46
C PHE A 203 7.53 -21.50 -0.29
N ILE A 204 7.82 -22.30 0.71
CA ILE A 204 6.98 -22.43 1.91
C ILE A 204 7.63 -21.73 3.10
N ARG A 205 8.56 -20.85 2.83
CA ARG A 205 9.27 -20.08 3.82
C ARG A 205 8.74 -18.69 3.96
#